data_c871ca3f7b03fb1f646ca792c749628e
#
_entry.id   c871ca3f7b03fb1f646ca792c749628e
#
_cell.length_a   1.000
_cell.length_b   1.000
_cell.length_c   1.000
_cell.angle_alpha   90.00
_cell.angle_beta   90.00
_cell.angle_gamma   90.00
#
_symmetry.space_group_name_H-M   'P 1'
#
loop_
_entity.id
_entity.type
_entity.pdbx_description
1 polymer ?
#
loop_
_entity_poly.entity_id
_entity_poly.type
_entity_poly.pdbx_seq_one_letter_code
_entity_poly.pdbx_strand_id
1 'polypeptide(L)'
;MLNEKTITILEENDITVSERYEQDGEYYREIEFYSPEGEDVLETIWYDGTDDGFIEGFRQLADNFDADEHAEMWIDGRGKRGIPDSVRALIDDAENIKDTLLNVAEKLEGIEKKLHNYKVTITIEGAEEEETMDFYIEAESFDAAVENVRNELDI
;
A
#
# COMPACT_ATOMS: atom_id res chain seq x y z
N MET A 1 -7.05 -3.97 -8.35
CA MET A 1 -5.69 -4.00 -8.93
C MET A 1 -4.89 -2.84 -8.36
N LEU A 2 -3.64 -3.06 -8.00
CA LEU A 2 -2.77 -1.97 -7.55
C LEU A 2 -2.43 -1.01 -8.69
N ASN A 3 -2.24 0.25 -8.34
CA ASN A 3 -1.81 1.28 -9.28
C ASN A 3 -0.47 0.87 -9.92
N GLU A 4 -0.30 1.15 -11.19
CA GLU A 4 0.91 0.83 -11.94
C GLU A 4 2.17 1.46 -11.31
N LYS A 5 2.06 2.67 -10.79
CA LYS A 5 3.17 3.35 -10.10
C LYS A 5 3.56 2.63 -8.81
N THR A 6 2.58 2.14 -8.06
CA THR A 6 2.82 1.33 -6.86
C THR A 6 3.59 0.06 -7.20
N ILE A 7 3.14 -0.65 -8.22
CA ILE A 7 3.79 -1.88 -8.69
C ILE A 7 5.22 -1.59 -9.16
N THR A 8 5.42 -0.51 -9.91
CA THR A 8 6.74 -0.11 -10.41
C THR A 8 7.73 0.14 -9.26
N ILE A 9 7.30 0.86 -8.23
CA ILE A 9 8.15 1.12 -7.05
C ILE A 9 8.54 -0.18 -6.35
N LEU A 10 7.58 -1.09 -6.16
CA LEU A 10 7.86 -2.40 -5.55
C LEU A 10 8.87 -3.20 -6.38
N GLU A 11 8.66 -3.29 -7.68
CA GLU A 11 9.56 -4.01 -8.59
C GLU A 11 10.96 -3.41 -8.62
N GLU A 12 11.09 -2.08 -8.65
CA GLU A 12 12.38 -1.39 -8.62
C GLU A 12 13.18 -1.67 -7.34
N ASN A 13 12.50 -2.06 -6.27
CA ASN A 13 13.11 -2.41 -5.00
C ASN A 13 13.16 -3.92 -4.76
N ASP A 14 13.00 -4.71 -5.82
CA ASP A 14 13.04 -6.18 -5.80
C ASP A 14 12.01 -6.80 -4.86
N ILE A 15 10.88 -6.13 -4.66
CA ILE A 15 9.77 -6.63 -3.86
C ILE A 15 8.70 -7.20 -4.79
N THR A 16 8.38 -8.47 -4.59
CA THR A 16 7.24 -9.09 -5.27
C THR A 16 5.99 -8.94 -4.41
N VAL A 17 4.86 -8.72 -5.05
CA VAL A 17 3.57 -8.59 -4.40
C VAL A 17 2.61 -9.61 -5.00
N SER A 18 1.85 -10.30 -4.14
CA SER A 18 0.83 -11.25 -4.58
C SER A 18 -0.38 -10.55 -5.17
N GLU A 19 -1.27 -11.33 -5.77
CA GLU A 19 -2.61 -10.86 -6.06
C GLU A 19 -3.38 -10.55 -4.77
N ARG A 20 -4.53 -9.89 -4.91
CA ARG A 20 -5.38 -9.59 -3.77
C ARG A 20 -6.15 -10.82 -3.34
N TYR A 21 -6.05 -11.15 -2.07
CA TYR A 21 -6.83 -12.19 -1.42
C TYR A 21 -7.90 -11.57 -0.53
N GLU A 22 -8.95 -12.31 -0.27
CA GLU A 22 -10.04 -11.91 0.62
C GLU A 22 -10.26 -12.98 1.69
N GLN A 23 -10.41 -12.53 2.94
CA GLN A 23 -10.75 -13.42 4.05
C GLN A 23 -11.66 -12.67 5.03
N ASP A 24 -12.84 -13.25 5.27
CA ASP A 24 -13.84 -12.70 6.21
C ASP A 24 -14.21 -11.23 5.95
N GLY A 25 -14.26 -10.84 4.68
CA GLY A 25 -14.59 -9.48 4.25
C GLY A 25 -13.44 -8.51 4.26
N GLU A 26 -12.24 -8.96 4.64
CA GLU A 26 -11.03 -8.17 4.62
C GLU A 26 -10.14 -8.57 3.45
N TYR A 27 -9.35 -7.64 2.94
CA TYR A 27 -8.42 -7.90 1.84
C TYR A 27 -6.99 -7.92 2.34
N TYR A 28 -6.16 -8.77 1.71
CA TYR A 28 -4.74 -8.79 1.99
C TYR A 28 -3.92 -9.13 0.75
N ARG A 29 -2.66 -8.73 0.78
CA ARG A 29 -1.63 -9.14 -0.17
C ARG A 29 -0.39 -9.52 0.60
N GLU A 30 0.37 -10.45 0.04
CA GLU A 30 1.66 -10.83 0.57
C GLU A 30 2.76 -10.13 -0.22
N ILE A 31 3.79 -9.66 0.48
CA ILE A 31 5.00 -9.13 -0.13
C ILE A 31 6.18 -10.02 0.23
N GLU A 32 7.11 -10.15 -0.70
CA GLU A 32 8.31 -10.97 -0.50
C GLU A 32 9.53 -10.25 -1.08
N PHE A 33 10.62 -10.30 -0.34
CA PHE A 33 11.92 -9.82 -0.80
C PHE A 33 13.04 -10.50 -0.02
N TYR A 34 14.27 -10.39 -0.52
CA TYR A 34 15.43 -10.95 0.15
C TYR A 34 16.23 -9.86 0.85
N SER A 35 16.68 -10.15 2.09
CA SER A 35 17.57 -9.27 2.81
C SER A 35 18.97 -9.28 2.19
N PRO A 36 19.85 -8.32 2.54
CA PRO A 36 21.24 -8.31 2.05
C PRO A 36 22.00 -9.60 2.32
N GLU A 37 21.71 -10.26 3.42
CA GLU A 37 22.34 -11.55 3.77
C GLU A 37 21.61 -12.77 3.17
N GLY A 38 20.55 -12.53 2.39
CA GLY A 38 19.84 -13.60 1.68
C GLY A 38 18.66 -14.21 2.44
N GLU A 39 18.22 -13.60 3.52
CA GLU A 39 17.00 -14.03 4.21
C GLU A 39 15.77 -13.74 3.36
N ASP A 40 14.89 -14.73 3.23
CA ASP A 40 13.61 -14.59 2.57
C ASP A 40 12.60 -13.93 3.52
N VAL A 41 12.22 -12.69 3.22
CA VAL A 41 11.28 -11.92 4.03
C VAL A 41 9.91 -11.97 3.38
N LEU A 42 8.95 -12.56 4.07
CA LEU A 42 7.56 -12.68 3.63
C LEU A 42 6.65 -12.02 4.67
N GLU A 43 5.89 -11.03 4.24
CA GLU A 43 5.00 -10.28 5.13
C GLU A 43 3.62 -10.12 4.50
N THR A 44 2.60 -10.01 5.34
CA THR A 44 1.21 -9.85 4.92
C THR A 44 0.73 -8.43 5.21
N ILE A 45 0.13 -7.79 4.22
CA ILE A 45 -0.46 -6.46 4.36
C ILE A 45 -1.97 -6.58 4.25
N TRP A 46 -2.65 -6.30 5.36
CA TRP A 46 -4.10 -6.20 5.42
C TRP A 46 -4.52 -4.77 5.10
N TYR A 47 -5.54 -4.58 4.27
CA TYR A 47 -5.97 -3.27 3.82
C TYR A 47 -7.43 -3.30 3.34
N ASP A 48 -7.95 -2.15 2.94
CA ASP A 48 -9.36 -1.98 2.53
C ASP A 48 -9.64 -2.32 1.07
N GLY A 49 -8.65 -2.79 0.33
CA GLY A 49 -8.77 -3.10 -1.10
C GLY A 49 -8.42 -1.95 -2.02
N THR A 50 -8.19 -0.74 -1.48
CA THR A 50 -7.78 0.44 -2.26
C THR A 50 -6.27 0.56 -2.33
N ASP A 51 -5.78 1.26 -3.35
CA ASP A 51 -4.34 1.52 -3.49
C ASP A 51 -3.80 2.35 -2.31
N ASP A 52 -4.54 3.37 -1.90
CA ASP A 52 -4.17 4.19 -0.73
C ASP A 52 -4.13 3.37 0.56
N GLY A 53 -5.09 2.48 0.73
CA GLY A 53 -5.13 1.57 1.88
C GLY A 53 -3.95 0.61 1.89
N PHE A 54 -3.52 0.13 0.72
CA PHE A 54 -2.33 -0.70 0.60
C PHE A 54 -1.06 0.07 1.01
N ILE A 55 -0.91 1.31 0.53
CA ILE A 55 0.23 2.16 0.89
C ILE A 55 0.26 2.43 2.40
N GLU A 56 -0.89 2.74 2.99
CA GLU A 56 -1.00 2.93 4.45
C GLU A 56 -0.65 1.64 5.20
N GLY A 57 -1.15 0.50 4.75
CA GLY A 57 -0.82 -0.80 5.33
C GLY A 57 0.66 -1.11 5.24
N PHE A 58 1.30 -0.76 4.13
CA PHE A 58 2.75 -0.90 3.97
C PHE A 58 3.52 -0.01 4.96
N ARG A 59 3.07 1.24 5.16
CA ARG A 59 3.66 2.14 6.17
C ARG A 59 3.53 1.56 7.58
N GLN A 60 2.39 1.04 7.94
CA GLN A 60 2.17 0.40 9.23
C GLN A 60 3.08 -0.80 9.44
N LEU A 61 3.25 -1.63 8.41
CA LEU A 61 4.18 -2.75 8.44
C LEU A 61 5.60 -2.27 8.68
N ALA A 62 6.04 -1.24 7.97
CA ALA A 62 7.38 -0.68 8.11
C ALA A 62 7.62 -0.10 9.51
N ASP A 63 6.66 0.66 10.03
CA ASP A 63 6.77 1.29 11.35
C ASP A 63 6.74 0.26 12.48
N ASN A 64 5.97 -0.80 12.33
CA ASN A 64 5.79 -1.84 13.34
C ASN A 64 6.84 -2.94 13.27
N PHE A 65 7.64 -3.00 12.22
CA PHE A 65 8.70 -3.98 12.11
C PHE A 65 9.75 -3.73 13.19
N ASP A 66 9.90 -4.70 14.10
CA ASP A 66 10.86 -4.64 15.19
C ASP A 66 12.10 -5.45 14.81
N ALA A 67 13.18 -4.77 14.47
CA ALA A 67 14.42 -5.41 14.05
C ALA A 67 15.04 -6.26 15.15
N ASP A 68 14.97 -5.81 16.41
CA ASP A 68 15.50 -6.55 17.54
C ASP A 68 14.74 -7.85 17.77
N GLU A 69 13.41 -7.80 17.75
CA GLU A 69 12.56 -8.97 17.87
C GLU A 69 12.80 -9.96 16.72
N HIS A 70 12.92 -9.45 15.50
CA HIS A 70 13.20 -10.27 14.32
C HIS A 70 14.55 -11.00 14.47
N ALA A 71 15.58 -10.29 14.90
CA ALA A 71 16.89 -10.88 15.15
C ALA A 71 16.85 -11.94 16.27
N GLU A 72 16.12 -11.68 17.36
CA GLU A 72 15.94 -12.64 18.45
C GLU A 72 15.28 -13.93 17.99
N MET A 73 14.26 -13.83 17.14
CA MET A 73 13.59 -15.00 16.56
C MET A 73 14.57 -15.88 15.78
N TRP A 74 15.49 -15.29 15.05
CA TRP A 74 16.53 -16.01 14.32
C TRP A 74 17.55 -16.66 15.24
N ILE A 75 17.95 -15.96 16.30
CA ILE A 75 18.85 -16.48 17.32
C ILE A 75 18.23 -17.69 18.02
N ASP A 76 16.96 -17.56 18.43
CA ASP A 76 16.21 -18.65 19.07
C ASP A 76 15.94 -19.81 18.10
N GLY A 77 15.70 -19.51 16.85
CA GLY A 77 15.60 -20.49 15.77
C GLY A 77 16.95 -21.11 15.40
N ARG A 78 18.02 -20.63 16.01
CA ARG A 78 19.41 -21.12 15.89
C ARG A 78 19.96 -21.12 14.48
N GLY A 79 19.63 -20.06 13.75
CA GLY A 79 20.20 -19.85 12.43
C GLY A 79 19.98 -21.03 11.50
N LYS A 80 18.81 -21.61 11.52
CA LYS A 80 18.46 -22.80 10.73
C LYS A 80 18.80 -22.70 9.25
N ARG A 81 19.04 -21.51 8.77
CA ARG A 81 19.41 -21.28 7.36
C ARG A 81 20.88 -20.98 7.18
N GLY A 82 21.65 -21.02 8.28
CA GLY A 82 23.11 -20.82 8.23
C GLY A 82 23.54 -19.43 7.78
N ILE A 83 22.64 -18.48 7.83
CA ILE A 83 22.81 -17.09 7.39
C ILE A 83 22.10 -16.22 8.42
N PRO A 84 22.70 -15.15 8.91
CA PRO A 84 24.11 -14.71 8.82
C PRO A 84 25.06 -15.51 9.76
N ASP A 85 26.37 -15.36 9.55
CA ASP A 85 27.41 -16.10 10.26
C ASP A 85 27.56 -15.74 11.75
N SER A 86 27.05 -14.59 12.17
CA SER A 86 27.21 -14.10 13.54
C SER A 86 25.95 -13.40 14.03
N VAL A 87 25.80 -13.28 15.35
CA VAL A 87 24.71 -12.55 15.98
C VAL A 87 24.69 -11.08 15.53
N ARG A 88 25.86 -10.47 15.40
CA ARG A 88 25.95 -9.07 14.94
C ARG A 88 25.49 -8.91 13.51
N ALA A 89 25.90 -9.81 12.63
CA ALA A 89 25.44 -9.79 11.24
C ALA A 89 23.91 -9.98 11.14
N LEU A 90 23.36 -10.81 12.02
CA LEU A 90 21.92 -11.03 12.10
C LEU A 90 21.16 -9.77 12.53
N ILE A 91 21.68 -9.04 13.52
CA ILE A 91 21.09 -7.78 13.97
C ILE A 91 21.19 -6.72 12.87
N ASP A 92 22.36 -6.57 12.26
CA ASP A 92 22.59 -5.61 11.17
C ASP A 92 21.68 -5.92 9.96
N ASP A 93 21.48 -7.19 9.64
CA ASP A 93 20.59 -7.61 8.56
C ASP A 93 19.13 -7.26 8.86
N ALA A 94 18.67 -7.48 10.10
CA ALA A 94 17.32 -7.12 10.53
C ALA A 94 17.10 -5.59 10.45
N GLU A 95 18.10 -4.80 10.83
CA GLU A 95 18.05 -3.34 10.69
C GLU A 95 17.96 -2.93 9.21
N ASN A 96 18.68 -3.61 8.33
CA ASN A 96 18.61 -3.38 6.88
C ASN A 96 17.22 -3.72 6.31
N ILE A 97 16.59 -4.77 6.81
CA ILE A 97 15.20 -5.09 6.44
C ILE A 97 14.26 -3.94 6.83
N LYS A 98 14.40 -3.44 8.06
CA LYS A 98 13.62 -2.29 8.55
C LYS A 98 13.84 -1.07 7.66
N ASP A 99 15.08 -0.74 7.33
CA ASP A 99 15.42 0.39 6.49
C ASP A 99 14.84 0.25 5.08
N THR A 100 14.87 -0.94 4.52
CA THR A 100 14.27 -1.22 3.21
C THR A 100 12.77 -0.96 3.23
N LEU A 101 12.06 -1.46 4.24
CA LEU A 101 10.61 -1.24 4.38
C LEU A 101 10.29 0.25 4.53
N LEU A 102 11.03 0.98 5.35
CA LEU A 102 10.83 2.42 5.55
C LEU A 102 11.09 3.22 4.27
N ASN A 103 12.16 2.91 3.55
CA ASN A 103 12.49 3.59 2.30
C ASN A 103 11.43 3.36 1.23
N VAL A 104 10.94 2.14 1.10
CA VAL A 104 9.90 1.81 0.13
C VAL A 104 8.58 2.48 0.52
N ALA A 105 8.22 2.49 1.81
CA ALA A 105 7.04 3.19 2.30
C ALA A 105 7.07 4.68 1.95
N GLU A 106 8.22 5.34 2.12
CA GLU A 106 8.41 6.73 1.73
C GLU A 106 8.21 6.96 0.23
N LYS A 107 8.75 6.09 -0.59
CA LYS A 107 8.60 6.17 -2.05
C LYS A 107 7.14 5.98 -2.47
N LEU A 108 6.44 5.04 -1.85
CA LEU A 108 5.02 4.81 -2.12
C LEU A 108 4.16 6.02 -1.75
N GLU A 109 4.45 6.63 -0.61
CA GLU A 109 3.75 7.83 -0.15
C GLU A 109 4.04 9.06 -1.01
N GLY A 110 5.18 9.09 -1.68
CA GLY A 110 5.57 10.15 -2.59
C GLY A 110 4.96 10.08 -3.98
N ILE A 111 4.12 9.07 -4.26
CA ILE A 111 3.44 8.96 -5.54
C ILE A 111 2.52 10.16 -5.74
N GLU A 112 2.80 10.96 -6.78
CA GLU A 112 1.91 12.05 -7.17
C GLU A 112 0.62 11.50 -7.76
N LYS A 113 -0.49 11.88 -7.14
CA LYS A 113 -1.81 11.57 -7.64
C LYS A 113 -2.16 12.54 -8.75
N LYS A 114 -2.42 12.00 -9.94
CA LYS A 114 -2.77 12.81 -11.10
C LYS A 114 -4.23 13.20 -11.03
N LEU A 115 -4.49 14.50 -10.86
CA LEU A 115 -5.83 15.05 -10.87
C LEU A 115 -6.29 15.32 -12.29
N HIS A 116 -7.54 15.01 -12.56
CA HIS A 116 -8.21 15.28 -13.82
C HIS A 116 -9.45 16.13 -13.56
N ASN A 117 -9.81 16.98 -14.56
CA ASN A 117 -11.04 17.74 -14.48
C ASN A 117 -12.21 16.91 -15.02
N TYR A 118 -13.24 16.77 -14.20
CA TYR A 118 -14.45 16.04 -14.56
C TYR A 118 -15.66 16.97 -14.55
N LYS A 119 -16.52 16.79 -15.55
CA LYS A 119 -17.84 17.40 -15.59
C LYS A 119 -18.85 16.38 -15.07
N VAL A 120 -19.43 16.67 -13.92
CA VAL A 120 -20.49 15.84 -13.32
C VAL A 120 -21.83 16.56 -13.54
N THR A 121 -22.72 15.93 -14.30
CA THR A 121 -24.04 16.47 -14.60
C THR A 121 -25.09 15.73 -13.80
N ILE A 122 -25.91 16.47 -13.05
CA ILE A 122 -27.01 15.93 -12.30
C ILE A 122 -28.32 16.35 -12.97
N THR A 123 -29.16 15.37 -13.25
CA THR A 123 -30.50 15.59 -13.81
C THR A 123 -31.52 15.46 -12.69
N ILE A 124 -32.36 16.47 -12.52
CA ILE A 124 -33.44 16.45 -11.55
C ILE A 124 -34.72 15.95 -12.25
N GLU A 125 -35.17 14.76 -11.84
CA GLU A 125 -36.38 14.14 -12.35
C GLU A 125 -37.62 14.64 -11.61
N GLY A 126 -38.76 14.71 -12.31
CA GLY A 126 -40.07 15.01 -11.73
C GLY A 126 -40.48 16.46 -11.79
N ALA A 127 -39.68 17.34 -12.40
CA ALA A 127 -40.08 18.72 -12.74
C ALA A 127 -40.76 18.76 -14.12
N GLU A 128 -41.62 19.71 -14.36
CA GLU A 128 -42.28 19.94 -15.67
C GLU A 128 -41.24 20.18 -16.79
N GLU A 129 -40.06 20.70 -16.43
CA GLU A 129 -38.90 20.84 -17.31
C GLU A 129 -37.70 20.11 -16.66
N GLU A 130 -36.93 19.36 -17.45
CA GLU A 130 -35.69 18.77 -16.98
C GLU A 130 -34.72 19.85 -16.57
N GLU A 131 -34.38 19.87 -15.29
CA GLU A 131 -33.32 20.74 -14.78
C GLU A 131 -32.03 19.93 -14.66
N THR A 132 -30.95 20.43 -15.23
CA THR A 132 -29.62 19.84 -15.09
C THR A 132 -28.70 20.83 -14.41
N MET A 133 -27.84 20.28 -13.54
CA MET A 133 -26.79 21.04 -12.87
C MET A 133 -25.46 20.43 -13.25
N ASP A 134 -24.53 21.26 -13.70
CA ASP A 134 -23.19 20.84 -14.07
C ASP A 134 -22.19 21.25 -12.99
N PHE A 135 -21.38 20.31 -12.57
CA PHE A 135 -20.29 20.54 -11.64
C PHE A 135 -18.97 20.20 -12.31
N TYR A 136 -17.99 21.08 -12.18
CA TYR A 136 -16.63 20.86 -12.68
C TYR A 136 -15.73 20.60 -11.49
N ILE A 137 -15.26 19.35 -11.38
CA ILE A 137 -14.50 18.89 -10.20
C ILE A 137 -13.17 18.30 -10.62
N GLU A 138 -12.13 18.73 -9.93
CA GLU A 138 -10.80 18.14 -10.05
C GLU A 138 -10.69 16.96 -9.09
N ALA A 139 -10.45 15.77 -9.62
CA ALA A 139 -10.36 14.53 -8.85
C ALA A 139 -9.47 13.51 -9.55
N GLU A 140 -9.07 12.48 -8.81
CA GLU A 140 -8.24 11.40 -9.34
C GLU A 140 -8.99 10.48 -10.30
N SER A 141 -10.29 10.29 -10.08
CA SER A 141 -11.15 9.44 -10.89
C SER A 141 -12.54 10.04 -10.99
N PHE A 142 -13.29 9.55 -11.98
CA PHE A 142 -14.70 9.98 -12.12
C PHE A 142 -15.53 9.61 -10.89
N ASP A 143 -15.32 8.43 -10.32
CA ASP A 143 -16.03 8.00 -9.11
C ASP A 143 -15.75 8.93 -7.92
N ALA A 144 -14.49 9.35 -7.75
CA ALA A 144 -14.11 10.30 -6.72
C ALA A 144 -14.78 11.67 -6.97
N ALA A 145 -14.86 12.10 -8.22
CA ALA A 145 -15.55 13.36 -8.59
C ALA A 145 -17.04 13.29 -8.23
N VAL A 146 -17.71 12.18 -8.53
CA VAL A 146 -19.13 11.97 -8.19
C VAL A 146 -19.34 12.01 -6.69
N GLU A 147 -18.48 11.37 -5.93
CA GLU A 147 -18.56 11.33 -4.47
C GLU A 147 -18.36 12.73 -3.86
N ASN A 148 -17.44 13.52 -4.39
CA ASN A 148 -17.23 14.90 -3.98
C ASN A 148 -18.48 15.75 -4.21
N VAL A 149 -19.16 15.58 -5.35
CA VAL A 149 -20.42 16.27 -5.64
C VAL A 149 -21.51 15.86 -4.65
N ARG A 150 -21.61 14.57 -4.34
CA ARG A 150 -22.59 14.07 -3.36
C ARG A 150 -22.36 14.69 -1.99
N ASN A 151 -21.12 14.80 -1.56
CA ASN A 151 -20.76 15.38 -0.28
C ASN A 151 -21.14 16.88 -0.22
N GLU A 152 -20.92 17.64 -1.32
CA GLU A 152 -21.32 19.05 -1.39
C GLU A 152 -22.83 19.23 -1.35
N LEU A 153 -23.57 18.33 -1.98
CA LEU A 153 -25.04 18.40 -2.04
C LEU A 153 -25.72 17.78 -0.82
N ASP A 154 -24.96 17.14 0.06
CA ASP A 154 -25.45 16.46 1.26
C ASP A 154 -26.54 15.41 0.95
N ILE A 155 -26.29 14.61 -0.07
CA ILE A 155 -27.17 13.53 -0.52
C ILE A 155 -26.55 12.14 -0.32
#